data_481d51c5903831a402cb65230302be91
#
_entry.id   481d51c5903831a402cb65230302be91
#
_cell.length_a   1.000
_cell.length_b   1.000
_cell.length_c   1.000
_cell.angle_alpha   90.00
_cell.angle_beta   90.00
_cell.angle_gamma   90.00
#
_symmetry.space_group_name_H-M   'P 1'
#
loop_
_entity.id
_entity.type
_entity.pdbx_description
1 polymer ?
#
loop_
_entity_poly.entity_id
_entity_poly.type
_entity_poly.pdbx_seq_one_letter_code
_entity_poly.pdbx_strand_id
1 'polypeptide(L)'
;CYPCYAFGNLTEKGLPVICETDIYGAVTAGILTGAARMESPAFTADMTIRHPENDNAELLWHCGPFPKSLAKPSCNPELTDECMGRYEIQGGDLTIARFGGVCGDFQMFFGEGKGVEGPETGGNYIWVEVEDWSRWERKLMYGPYIHHACGVHGKYSEILKEVCRYTGIRADEADER
;
A
#
# COMPACT_ATOMS: atom_id res chain seq x y z
N CYS A 1 16.14 -19.19 0.64
CA CYS A 1 15.72 -17.83 1.00
C CYS A 1 14.81 -17.24 -0.05
N TYR A 2 13.72 -16.62 0.37
CA TYR A 2 12.87 -15.81 -0.49
C TYR A 2 13.53 -14.45 -0.78
N PRO A 3 13.22 -13.77 -1.88
CA PRO A 3 13.83 -12.49 -2.23
C PRO A 3 13.31 -11.30 -1.41
N CYS A 4 12.40 -11.49 -0.48
CA CYS A 4 11.69 -10.45 0.25
C CYS A 4 12.62 -9.42 0.90
N TYR A 5 13.69 -9.85 1.56
CA TYR A 5 14.68 -8.94 2.14
C TYR A 5 15.37 -8.06 1.09
N ALA A 6 15.72 -8.65 -0.06
CA ALA A 6 16.31 -7.88 -1.16
C ALA A 6 15.32 -6.84 -1.72
N PHE A 7 14.04 -7.20 -1.84
CA PHE A 7 12.99 -6.30 -2.31
C PHE A 7 12.82 -5.11 -1.35
N GLY A 8 12.71 -5.39 -0.04
CA GLY A 8 12.66 -4.34 0.97
C GLY A 8 13.85 -3.40 0.91
N ASN A 9 15.06 -3.94 0.80
CA ASN A 9 16.29 -3.13 0.71
C ASN A 9 16.39 -2.29 -0.56
N LEU A 10 15.90 -2.77 -1.69
CA LEU A 10 15.88 -1.99 -2.93
C LEU A 10 14.85 -0.86 -2.85
N THR A 11 13.68 -1.16 -2.32
CA THR A 11 12.63 -0.16 -2.10
C THR A 11 13.07 0.91 -1.09
N GLU A 12 13.79 0.53 -0.04
CA GLU A 12 14.43 1.45 0.92
C GLU A 12 15.36 2.46 0.24
N LYS A 13 16.02 2.05 -0.84
CA LYS A 13 16.94 2.90 -1.63
C LYS A 13 16.25 3.71 -2.74
N GLY A 14 14.93 3.73 -2.75
CA GLY A 14 14.14 4.48 -3.72
C GLY A 14 13.88 3.76 -5.04
N LEU A 15 14.18 2.45 -5.12
CA LEU A 15 13.79 1.59 -6.23
C LEU A 15 12.65 0.68 -5.79
N PRO A 16 11.39 1.04 -6.01
CA PRO A 16 10.26 0.20 -5.59
C PRO A 16 10.28 -1.13 -6.34
N VAL A 17 10.31 -2.22 -5.58
CA VAL A 17 10.30 -3.58 -6.10
C VAL A 17 9.06 -4.29 -5.58
N ILE A 18 8.29 -4.83 -6.50
CA ILE A 18 7.00 -5.45 -6.22
C ILE A 18 7.09 -6.97 -6.42
N CYS A 19 6.49 -7.70 -5.51
CA CYS A 19 6.40 -9.15 -5.56
C CYS A 19 5.40 -9.62 -6.63
N GLU A 20 5.40 -10.93 -6.92
CA GLU A 20 4.35 -11.64 -7.68
C GLU A 20 4.18 -11.18 -9.13
N THR A 21 5.20 -10.54 -9.72
CA THR A 21 5.16 -10.04 -11.11
C THR A 21 4.04 -9.01 -11.35
N ASP A 22 3.61 -8.33 -10.30
CA ASP A 22 2.55 -7.31 -10.37
C ASP A 22 3.05 -6.00 -10.98
N ILE A 23 2.99 -5.92 -12.31
CA ILE A 23 3.43 -4.75 -13.08
C ILE A 23 2.65 -3.49 -12.70
N TYR A 24 1.34 -3.60 -12.47
CA TYR A 24 0.51 -2.45 -12.08
C TYR A 24 0.82 -1.99 -10.65
N GLY A 25 1.17 -2.91 -9.76
CA GLY A 25 1.72 -2.57 -8.44
C GLY A 25 3.04 -1.82 -8.55
N ALA A 26 3.94 -2.24 -9.45
CA ALA A 26 5.20 -1.55 -9.66
C ALA A 26 5.01 -0.11 -10.18
N VAL A 27 4.08 0.09 -11.10
CA VAL A 27 3.68 1.44 -11.57
C VAL A 27 3.13 2.27 -10.42
N THR A 28 2.23 1.68 -9.61
CA THR A 28 1.64 2.35 -8.44
C THR A 28 2.70 2.80 -7.44
N ALA A 29 3.59 1.87 -7.05
CA ALA A 29 4.66 2.16 -6.09
C ALA A 29 5.64 3.22 -6.63
N GLY A 30 5.94 3.20 -7.92
CA GLY A 30 6.75 4.22 -8.57
C GLY A 30 6.11 5.62 -8.50
N ILE A 31 4.82 5.72 -8.77
CA ILE A 31 4.06 6.98 -8.67
C ILE A 31 4.03 7.48 -7.22
N LEU A 32 3.74 6.60 -6.26
CA LEU A 32 3.71 6.98 -4.83
C LEU A 32 5.09 7.42 -4.33
N THR A 33 6.16 6.71 -4.71
CA THR A 33 7.54 7.09 -4.37
C THR A 33 7.88 8.48 -4.92
N GLY A 34 7.46 8.77 -6.16
CA GLY A 34 7.61 10.08 -6.76
C GLY A 34 6.79 11.17 -6.07
N ALA A 35 5.52 10.88 -5.73
CA ALA A 35 4.65 11.80 -5.01
C ALA A 35 5.22 12.15 -3.64
N ALA A 36 5.79 11.18 -2.93
CA ALA A 36 6.49 11.37 -1.66
C ALA A 36 7.90 11.96 -1.81
N ARG A 37 8.34 12.33 -3.01
CA ARG A 37 9.68 12.87 -3.30
C ARG A 37 10.83 11.99 -2.76
N MET A 38 10.60 10.68 -2.69
CA MET A 38 11.52 9.69 -2.10
C MET A 38 11.80 9.90 -0.60
N GLU A 39 11.01 10.71 0.09
CA GLU A 39 11.15 10.96 1.53
C GLU A 39 10.62 9.80 2.38
N SER A 40 9.68 9.02 1.83
CA SER A 40 9.17 7.78 2.42
C SER A 40 9.10 6.70 1.35
N PRO A 41 9.62 5.49 1.61
CA PRO A 41 9.47 4.39 0.67
C PRO A 41 8.02 3.92 0.61
N ALA A 42 7.56 3.56 -0.60
CA ALA A 42 6.28 2.90 -0.77
C ALA A 42 6.38 1.44 -0.34
N PHE A 43 5.28 0.88 0.13
CA PHE A 43 5.15 -0.56 0.40
C PHE A 43 3.98 -1.14 -0.39
N THR A 44 4.02 -2.43 -0.66
CA THR A 44 2.92 -3.15 -1.33
C THR A 44 2.34 -4.18 -0.38
N ALA A 45 1.03 -4.19 -0.26
CA ALA A 45 0.32 -5.07 0.65
C ALA A 45 -0.95 -5.64 0.01
N ASP A 46 -1.37 -6.77 0.51
CA ASP A 46 -2.68 -7.34 0.27
C ASP A 46 -3.69 -6.69 1.23
N MET A 47 -4.80 -6.25 0.72
CA MET A 47 -5.98 -5.93 1.52
C MET A 47 -6.66 -7.25 1.88
N THR A 48 -6.72 -7.58 3.17
CA THR A 48 -7.02 -8.95 3.58
C THR A 48 -8.30 -9.12 4.39
N ILE A 49 -8.34 -8.60 5.60
CA ILE A 49 -9.47 -8.80 6.51
C ILE A 49 -9.83 -7.51 7.24
N ARG A 50 -11.11 -7.40 7.58
CA ARG A 50 -11.66 -6.33 8.40
C ARG A 50 -11.16 -6.44 9.85
N HIS A 51 -10.90 -5.30 10.47
CA HIS A 51 -10.55 -5.23 11.88
C HIS A 51 -11.71 -5.74 12.76
N PRO A 52 -11.45 -6.58 13.79
CA PRO A 52 -12.52 -7.22 14.56
C PRO A 52 -13.39 -6.26 15.37
N GLU A 53 -12.90 -5.06 15.66
CA GLU A 53 -13.60 -4.05 16.50
C GLU A 53 -13.82 -2.71 15.78
N ASN A 54 -13.40 -2.57 14.51
CA ASN A 54 -13.54 -1.34 13.75
C ASN A 54 -13.91 -1.64 12.29
N ASP A 55 -15.17 -1.47 11.94
CA ASP A 55 -15.71 -1.76 10.61
C ASP A 55 -15.07 -0.89 9.50
N ASN A 56 -14.40 0.20 9.84
CA ASN A 56 -13.72 1.08 8.92
C ASN A 56 -12.20 0.87 8.88
N ALA A 57 -11.69 -0.17 9.51
CA ALA A 57 -10.27 -0.53 9.44
C ALA A 57 -10.06 -1.91 8.83
N GLU A 58 -9.00 -2.04 8.06
CA GLU A 58 -8.62 -3.26 7.37
C GLU A 58 -7.12 -3.55 7.51
N LEU A 59 -6.76 -4.82 7.46
CA LEU A 59 -5.39 -5.28 7.51
C LEU A 59 -4.76 -5.19 6.12
N LEU A 60 -3.76 -4.37 5.98
CA LEU A 60 -2.81 -4.39 4.87
C LEU A 60 -1.62 -5.27 5.28
N TRP A 61 -1.45 -6.38 4.58
CA TRP A 61 -0.50 -7.43 4.95
C TRP A 61 0.34 -7.90 3.77
N HIS A 62 1.56 -8.33 4.04
CA HIS A 62 2.37 -9.09 3.07
C HIS A 62 3.33 -10.04 3.79
N CYS A 63 3.85 -11.03 3.07
CA CYS A 63 4.71 -12.06 3.63
C CYS A 63 6.09 -11.56 4.12
N GLY A 64 6.56 -10.35 3.75
CA GLY A 64 7.77 -9.79 4.33
C GLY A 64 8.69 -8.91 3.50
N PRO A 65 8.23 -8.25 2.40
CA PRO A 65 9.09 -7.43 1.54
C PRO A 65 9.11 -5.94 1.90
N PHE A 66 8.54 -5.53 3.05
CA PHE A 66 8.46 -4.10 3.36
C PHE A 66 9.83 -3.50 3.68
N PRO A 67 10.06 -2.20 3.34
CA PRO A 67 11.22 -1.46 3.78
C PRO A 67 11.34 -1.42 5.31
N LYS A 68 12.54 -1.70 5.82
CA LYS A 68 12.76 -1.78 7.28
C LYS A 68 12.58 -0.45 8.01
N SER A 69 12.84 0.69 7.33
CA SER A 69 12.63 2.03 7.89
C SER A 69 11.18 2.32 8.26
N LEU A 70 10.24 1.56 7.68
CA LEU A 70 8.82 1.69 8.02
C LEU A 70 8.44 1.00 9.32
N ALA A 71 9.31 0.17 9.90
CA ALA A 71 9.01 -0.57 11.13
C ALA A 71 8.57 0.37 12.25
N LYS A 72 7.52 -0.02 12.98
CA LYS A 72 7.04 0.69 14.17
C LYS A 72 8.17 0.79 15.19
N PRO A 73 8.45 1.97 15.78
CA PRO A 73 9.58 2.15 16.69
C PRO A 73 9.59 1.21 17.90
N SER A 74 8.42 0.74 18.33
CA SER A 74 8.27 -0.24 19.42
C SER A 74 8.51 -1.69 18.99
N CYS A 75 8.56 -1.96 17.69
CA CYS A 75 8.83 -3.29 17.17
C CYS A 75 10.34 -3.55 17.11
N ASN A 76 10.71 -4.82 17.30
CA ASN A 76 12.05 -5.29 16.94
C ASN A 76 11.93 -6.02 15.58
N PRO A 77 12.31 -5.38 14.47
CA PRO A 77 12.17 -6.00 13.15
C PRO A 77 12.99 -7.29 13.06
N GLU A 78 12.31 -8.39 12.83
CA GLU A 78 12.93 -9.69 12.68
C GLU A 78 13.08 -10.06 11.19
N LEU A 79 14.11 -10.81 10.90
CA LEU A 79 14.31 -11.49 9.63
C LEU A 79 14.21 -12.99 9.90
N THR A 80 13.25 -13.65 9.23
CA THR A 80 13.09 -15.09 9.36
C THR A 80 14.24 -15.84 8.67
N ASP A 81 14.38 -17.15 8.95
CA ASP A 81 15.35 -18.01 8.28
C ASP A 81 15.14 -18.08 6.76
N GLU A 82 13.91 -17.84 6.30
CA GLU A 82 13.53 -17.76 4.89
C GLU A 82 13.83 -16.39 4.26
N CYS A 83 14.43 -15.46 5.00
CA CYS A 83 14.74 -14.09 4.56
C CYS A 83 13.50 -13.21 4.30
N MET A 84 12.45 -13.42 5.08
CA MET A 84 11.25 -12.56 5.09
C MET A 84 11.28 -11.62 6.29
N GLY A 85 10.83 -10.37 6.10
CA GLY A 85 10.65 -9.44 7.20
C GLY A 85 9.43 -9.80 8.05
N ARG A 86 9.51 -9.56 9.37
CA ARG A 86 8.39 -9.77 10.29
C ARG A 86 8.31 -8.60 11.27
N TYR A 87 7.42 -7.65 11.00
CA TYR A 87 7.17 -6.49 11.84
C TYR A 87 5.92 -5.71 11.42
N GLU A 88 5.31 -5.05 12.38
CA GLU A 88 4.31 -4.02 12.15
C GLU A 88 5.00 -2.74 11.67
N ILE A 89 4.43 -2.04 10.67
CA ILE A 89 4.93 -0.73 10.28
C ILE A 89 4.28 0.37 11.11
N GLN A 90 4.96 1.50 11.20
CA GLN A 90 4.49 2.65 11.98
C GLN A 90 3.15 3.17 11.47
N GLY A 91 2.32 3.65 12.37
CA GLY A 91 1.08 4.33 12.07
C GLY A 91 1.29 5.72 11.48
N GLY A 92 0.24 6.51 11.43
CA GLY A 92 0.23 7.86 10.89
C GLY A 92 -0.69 7.98 9.67
N ASP A 93 -0.63 9.13 9.02
CA ASP A 93 -1.37 9.36 7.78
C ASP A 93 -0.74 8.55 6.63
N LEU A 94 -1.60 7.96 5.81
CA LEU A 94 -1.21 7.12 4.68
C LEU A 94 -2.00 7.52 3.43
N THR A 95 -1.33 7.46 2.29
CA THR A 95 -2.00 7.41 0.98
C THR A 95 -1.89 5.99 0.45
N ILE A 96 -3.02 5.41 0.07
CA ILE A 96 -3.14 4.08 -0.50
C ILE A 96 -3.62 4.23 -1.92
N ALA A 97 -3.00 3.51 -2.85
CA ALA A 97 -3.36 3.57 -4.25
C ALA A 97 -3.21 2.22 -4.96
N ARG A 98 -3.94 2.08 -6.06
CA ARG A 98 -3.83 0.96 -6.98
C ARG A 98 -4.08 1.42 -8.41
N PHE A 99 -3.08 1.30 -9.27
CA PHE A 99 -3.23 1.43 -10.71
C PHE A 99 -3.85 0.17 -11.29
N GLY A 100 -4.75 0.31 -12.25
CA GLY A 100 -5.39 -0.81 -12.93
C GLY A 100 -5.90 -0.41 -14.30
N GLY A 101 -6.45 -1.37 -15.04
CA GLY A 101 -7.03 -1.09 -16.35
C GLY A 101 -7.42 -2.35 -17.11
N VAL A 102 -8.32 -2.18 -18.06
CA VAL A 102 -8.78 -3.22 -18.97
C VAL A 102 -8.71 -2.70 -20.41
N CYS A 103 -8.07 -3.45 -21.30
CA CYS A 103 -7.99 -3.12 -22.73
C CYS A 103 -7.45 -1.72 -23.06
N GLY A 104 -6.52 -1.21 -22.24
CA GLY A 104 -5.90 0.11 -22.45
C GLY A 104 -6.67 1.30 -21.84
N ASP A 105 -7.80 1.05 -21.21
CA ASP A 105 -8.51 2.04 -20.40
C ASP A 105 -7.96 1.98 -18.98
N PHE A 106 -7.07 2.91 -18.64
CA PHE A 106 -6.35 2.92 -17.37
C PHE A 106 -7.02 3.84 -16.36
N GLN A 107 -7.01 3.39 -15.11
CA GLN A 107 -7.48 4.18 -13.98
C GLN A 107 -6.61 3.93 -12.74
N MET A 108 -6.66 4.87 -11.82
CA MET A 108 -5.96 4.79 -10.55
C MET A 108 -6.95 5.01 -9.42
N PHE A 109 -7.17 3.97 -8.63
CA PHE A 109 -7.82 4.05 -7.34
C PHE A 109 -6.85 4.66 -6.33
N PHE A 110 -7.30 5.60 -5.52
CA PHE A 110 -6.51 6.14 -4.41
C PHE A 110 -7.40 6.80 -3.35
N GLY A 111 -6.89 6.82 -2.13
CA GLY A 111 -7.53 7.47 -0.99
C GLY A 111 -6.57 7.60 0.19
N GLU A 112 -7.01 8.28 1.21
CA GLU A 112 -6.24 8.52 2.42
C GLU A 112 -6.80 7.71 3.59
N GLY A 113 -5.90 7.18 4.41
CA GLY A 113 -6.22 6.44 5.61
C GLY A 113 -5.27 6.77 6.73
N LYS A 114 -5.50 6.15 7.87
CA LYS A 114 -4.67 6.33 9.04
C LYS A 114 -4.32 4.98 9.65
N GLY A 115 -3.03 4.78 9.95
CA GLY A 115 -2.59 3.60 10.69
C GLY A 115 -3.17 3.60 12.10
N VAL A 116 -3.78 2.49 12.49
CA VAL A 116 -4.41 2.27 13.80
C VAL A 116 -3.86 1.01 14.45
N GLU A 117 -4.06 0.88 15.75
CA GLU A 117 -3.72 -0.34 16.50
C GLU A 117 -4.70 -1.47 16.15
N GLY A 118 -4.22 -2.71 16.17
CA GLY A 118 -5.03 -3.89 15.94
C GLY A 118 -4.32 -5.17 16.32
N PRO A 119 -4.95 -6.34 16.12
CA PRO A 119 -4.36 -7.62 16.44
C PRO A 119 -3.00 -7.85 15.76
N GLU A 120 -2.07 -8.42 16.52
CA GLU A 120 -0.76 -8.83 16.01
C GLU A 120 -0.90 -9.99 15.01
N THR A 121 -0.13 -9.94 13.93
CA THR A 121 -0.07 -10.99 12.92
C THR A 121 1.36 -11.24 12.45
N GLY A 122 1.58 -12.33 11.72
CA GLY A 122 2.86 -12.62 11.07
C GLY A 122 3.11 -11.75 9.84
N GLY A 123 4.32 -11.78 9.29
CA GLY A 123 4.70 -11.01 8.10
C GLY A 123 4.93 -9.52 8.39
N ASN A 124 4.79 -8.72 7.35
CA ASN A 124 4.74 -7.26 7.45
C ASN A 124 3.31 -6.79 7.36
N TYR A 125 2.91 -5.85 8.20
CA TYR A 125 1.52 -5.41 8.23
C TYR A 125 1.31 -4.03 8.84
N ILE A 126 0.13 -3.49 8.57
CA ILE A 126 -0.47 -2.33 9.23
C ILE A 126 -2.00 -2.44 9.19
N TRP A 127 -2.65 -2.07 10.28
CA TRP A 127 -4.09 -1.82 10.29
C TRP A 127 -4.36 -0.40 9.84
N VAL A 128 -5.23 -0.22 8.86
CA VAL A 128 -5.52 1.10 8.28
C VAL A 128 -7.01 1.39 8.36
N GLU A 129 -7.34 2.48 9.05
CA GLU A 129 -8.68 3.05 9.10
C GLU A 129 -8.87 4.07 7.99
N VAL A 130 -10.02 4.02 7.33
CA VAL A 130 -10.48 4.97 6.32
C VAL A 130 -11.87 5.49 6.68
N GLU A 131 -12.38 6.47 5.94
CA GLU A 131 -13.72 7.03 6.24
C GLU A 131 -14.84 5.99 6.07
N ASP A 132 -14.78 5.19 5.01
CA ASP A 132 -15.81 4.17 4.71
C ASP A 132 -15.20 3.01 3.91
N TRP A 133 -14.81 1.93 4.59
CA TRP A 133 -14.28 0.73 3.94
C TRP A 133 -15.29 0.05 3.01
N SER A 134 -16.57 0.12 3.30
CA SER A 134 -17.59 -0.47 2.42
C SER A 134 -17.62 0.22 1.05
N ARG A 135 -17.32 1.51 1.00
CA ARG A 135 -17.15 2.25 -0.26
C ARG A 135 -15.89 1.84 -1.00
N TRP A 136 -14.77 1.75 -0.29
CA TRP A 136 -13.49 1.30 -0.85
C TRP A 136 -13.59 -0.12 -1.43
N GLU A 137 -14.12 -1.07 -0.67
CA GLU A 137 -14.35 -2.44 -1.12
C GLU A 137 -15.20 -2.49 -2.39
N ARG A 138 -16.27 -1.72 -2.44
CA ARG A 138 -17.15 -1.69 -3.61
C ARG A 138 -16.40 -1.25 -4.86
N LYS A 139 -15.59 -0.19 -4.78
CA LYS A 139 -14.77 0.29 -5.90
C LYS A 139 -13.73 -0.75 -6.32
N LEU A 140 -13.07 -1.37 -5.37
CA LEU A 140 -12.08 -2.42 -5.63
C LEU A 140 -12.72 -3.67 -6.27
N MET A 141 -13.87 -4.11 -5.80
CA MET A 141 -14.57 -5.30 -6.32
C MET A 141 -15.18 -5.10 -7.70
N TYR A 142 -15.66 -3.91 -8.02
CA TYR A 142 -16.29 -3.61 -9.31
C TYR A 142 -15.35 -2.90 -10.29
N GLY A 143 -14.24 -2.38 -9.83
CA GLY A 143 -13.20 -1.77 -10.66
C GLY A 143 -12.26 -2.81 -11.28
N PRO A 144 -11.32 -2.37 -12.13
CA PRO A 144 -10.32 -3.24 -12.75
C PRO A 144 -9.12 -3.45 -11.82
N TYR A 145 -9.35 -3.66 -10.54
CA TYR A 145 -8.32 -3.78 -9.52
C TYR A 145 -8.25 -5.20 -8.98
N ILE A 146 -7.16 -5.49 -8.29
CA ILE A 146 -6.97 -6.69 -7.50
C ILE A 146 -6.75 -6.29 -6.04
N HIS A 147 -6.67 -7.25 -5.13
CA HIS A 147 -6.50 -7.00 -3.70
C HIS A 147 -5.13 -6.40 -3.31
N HIS A 148 -4.14 -6.40 -4.22
CA HIS A 148 -2.87 -5.72 -3.98
C HIS A 148 -3.05 -4.20 -4.04
N ALA A 149 -2.59 -3.50 -3.02
CA ALA A 149 -2.47 -2.05 -3.00
C ALA A 149 -1.06 -1.62 -2.63
N CYS A 150 -0.69 -0.41 -3.00
CA CYS A 150 0.53 0.21 -2.50
C CYS A 150 0.17 1.32 -1.52
N GLY A 151 0.97 1.45 -0.48
CA GLY A 151 0.84 2.53 0.49
C GLY A 151 2.12 3.34 0.62
N VAL A 152 1.98 4.59 1.05
CA VAL A 152 3.10 5.47 1.42
C VAL A 152 2.65 6.37 2.56
N HIS A 153 3.54 6.67 3.51
CA HIS A 153 3.23 7.59 4.59
C HIS A 153 3.12 9.04 4.07
N GLY A 154 2.06 9.71 4.48
CA GLY A 154 1.72 11.07 4.09
C GLY A 154 0.41 11.17 3.30
N LYS A 155 0.03 12.40 2.96
CA LYS A 155 -1.21 12.73 2.24
C LYS A 155 -0.87 13.25 0.84
N TYR A 156 -1.14 12.45 -0.17
CA TYR A 156 -0.74 12.73 -1.55
C TYR A 156 -1.91 12.61 -2.56
N SER A 157 -3.15 12.46 -2.10
CA SER A 157 -4.32 12.29 -2.98
C SER A 157 -4.44 13.41 -4.01
N GLU A 158 -4.22 14.66 -3.62
CA GLU A 158 -4.26 15.81 -4.56
C GLU A 158 -3.14 15.73 -5.60
N ILE A 159 -1.96 15.24 -5.23
CA ILE A 159 -0.86 15.03 -6.19
C ILE A 159 -1.22 13.90 -7.16
N LEU A 160 -1.80 12.80 -6.68
CA LEU A 160 -2.22 11.69 -7.53
C LEU A 160 -3.32 12.11 -8.51
N LYS A 161 -4.26 12.95 -8.08
CA LYS A 161 -5.28 13.54 -8.93
C LYS A 161 -4.66 14.36 -10.08
N GLU A 162 -3.66 15.19 -9.79
CA GLU A 162 -2.92 15.93 -10.82
C GLU A 162 -2.12 15.00 -11.75
N VAL A 163 -1.48 13.95 -11.22
CA VAL A 163 -0.81 12.93 -12.04
C VAL A 163 -1.80 12.28 -13.01
N CYS A 164 -2.98 11.88 -12.55
CA CYS A 164 -4.03 11.31 -13.38
C CYS A 164 -4.45 12.29 -14.49
N ARG A 165 -4.66 13.55 -14.13
CA ARG A 165 -5.03 14.62 -15.10
C ARG A 165 -3.97 14.80 -16.18
N TYR A 166 -2.69 14.81 -15.83
CA TYR A 166 -1.58 14.99 -16.77
C TYR A 166 -1.35 13.79 -17.69
N THR A 167 -1.55 12.60 -17.17
CA THR A 167 -1.27 11.35 -17.89
C THR A 167 -2.47 10.84 -18.68
N GLY A 168 -3.67 11.41 -18.47
CA GLY A 168 -4.91 10.92 -19.06
C GLY A 168 -5.42 9.63 -18.42
N ILE A 169 -4.89 9.25 -17.26
CA ILE A 169 -5.39 8.14 -16.43
C ILE A 169 -6.65 8.64 -15.71
N ARG A 170 -7.70 7.83 -15.67
CA ARG A 170 -8.91 8.18 -14.92
C ARG A 170 -8.63 8.10 -13.42
N ALA A 171 -8.88 9.18 -12.70
CA ALA A 171 -8.87 9.18 -11.24
C ALA A 171 -10.12 8.45 -10.71
N ASP A 172 -9.92 7.59 -9.72
CA ASP A 172 -10.97 6.88 -8.98
C ASP A 172 -10.72 7.10 -7.50
N GLU A 173 -11.14 8.27 -7.02
CA GLU A 173 -10.95 8.67 -5.63
C GLU A 173 -11.82 7.80 -4.71
N ALA A 174 -11.21 7.12 -3.76
CA ALA A 174 -11.85 6.10 -2.92
C ALA A 174 -13.10 6.63 -2.18
N ASP A 175 -13.05 7.89 -1.75
CA ASP A 175 -14.09 8.55 -0.95
C ASP A 175 -15.12 9.34 -1.80
N GLU A 176 -14.92 9.47 -3.10
CA GLU A 176 -15.94 10.03 -4.00
C GLU A 176 -17.11 9.06 -4.23
N ARG A 177 -18.33 9.62 -4.31
CA ARG A 177 -19.58 8.85 -4.54
C ARG A 177 -19.76 8.44 -5.99
#